data_7f1ff58ad7d5c58c4c11c7dd2abcba33
#
_entry.id   7f1ff58ad7d5c58c4c11c7dd2abcba33
#
_cell.length_a   1.000
_cell.length_b   1.000
_cell.length_c   1.000
_cell.angle_alpha   90.00
_cell.angle_beta   90.00
_cell.angle_gamma   90.00
#
_symmetry.space_group_name_H-M   'P 1'
#
loop_
_entity.id
_entity.type
_entity.pdbx_description
1 polymer ?
#
loop_
_entity_poly.entity_id
_entity_poly.type
_entity_poly.pdbx_seq_one_letter_code
_entity_poly.pdbx_strand_id
1 'polypeptide(L)'
;MRALARVLAAVAALAVAGCGFRPLYGEIGNEPGSQARFASVYVPTIELEDAGYQLRNDLLDILQAKGTPQDALYDLKVDLRDRNQAIAMHNETVNTIKEVEITRYNYTLIADYQLIDRKTQKVVTKGMESSLSAYDVVPSPYATLVAQHDAQAKTALDIAHQLQLRLAIFFAQSPAK
;
A
#
# COMPACT_ATOMS: atom_id res chain seq x y z
N MET A 1 -26.03 47.49 23.41
CA MET A 1 -24.62 47.33 22.95
C MET A 1 -23.94 46.05 23.45
N ARG A 2 -24.04 45.69 24.74
CA ARG A 2 -23.41 44.46 25.29
C ARG A 2 -24.02 43.14 24.78
N ALA A 3 -25.31 43.10 24.42
CA ALA A 3 -25.94 41.89 23.86
C ALA A 3 -25.53 41.65 22.41
N LEU A 4 -25.41 42.71 21.62
CA LEU A 4 -24.95 42.61 20.21
C LEU A 4 -23.50 42.11 20.12
N ALA A 5 -22.62 42.55 21.01
CA ALA A 5 -21.25 42.10 21.07
C ALA A 5 -21.13 40.61 21.42
N ARG A 6 -22.00 40.08 22.28
CA ARG A 6 -22.03 38.64 22.62
C ARG A 6 -22.53 37.78 21.48
N VAL A 7 -23.51 38.25 20.71
CA VAL A 7 -24.00 37.54 19.52
C VAL A 7 -22.94 37.52 18.43
N LEU A 8 -22.24 38.64 18.21
CA LEU A 8 -21.15 38.71 17.22
C LEU A 8 -19.97 37.77 17.59
N ALA A 9 -19.61 37.69 18.87
CA ALA A 9 -18.56 36.79 19.34
C ALA A 9 -18.96 35.32 19.20
N ALA A 10 -20.23 34.96 19.42
CA ALA A 10 -20.73 33.60 19.22
C ALA A 10 -20.73 33.20 17.75
N VAL A 11 -21.12 34.11 16.84
CA VAL A 11 -21.08 33.86 15.38
C VAL A 11 -19.64 33.73 14.87
N ALA A 12 -18.70 34.53 15.37
CA ALA A 12 -17.28 34.43 15.04
C ALA A 12 -16.67 33.11 15.53
N ALA A 13 -17.05 32.62 16.71
CA ALA A 13 -16.61 31.35 17.26
C ALA A 13 -17.15 30.14 16.43
N LEU A 14 -18.39 30.24 15.94
CA LEU A 14 -18.94 29.19 15.04
C LEU A 14 -18.27 29.19 13.65
N ALA A 15 -17.82 30.34 13.16
CA ALA A 15 -17.12 30.43 11.86
C ALA A 15 -15.72 29.79 11.90
N VAL A 16 -15.05 29.76 13.05
CA VAL A 16 -13.74 29.12 13.23
C VAL A 16 -13.85 27.60 13.37
N ALA A 17 -14.99 27.06 13.83
CA ALA A 17 -15.25 25.62 13.90
C ALA A 17 -15.45 24.95 12.52
N GLY A 18 -15.63 25.75 11.47
CA GLY A 18 -15.75 25.28 10.08
C GLY A 18 -14.43 25.03 9.34
N CYS A 19 -13.24 25.14 9.98
CA CYS A 19 -11.99 24.69 9.41
C CYS A 19 -12.05 23.17 9.27
N GLY A 20 -12.53 22.71 8.11
CA GLY A 20 -12.74 21.32 7.75
C GLY A 20 -11.48 20.49 7.88
N PHE A 21 -11.29 19.91 9.05
CA PHE A 21 -10.38 18.79 9.22
C PHE A 21 -11.03 17.58 8.54
N ARG A 22 -10.78 17.39 7.24
CA ARG A 22 -11.12 16.13 6.57
C ARG A 22 -10.11 15.09 7.04
N PRO A 23 -10.53 14.03 7.75
CA PRO A 23 -9.61 12.97 8.13
C PRO A 23 -9.07 12.32 6.84
N LEU A 24 -7.76 12.39 6.64
CA LEU A 24 -7.07 11.85 5.46
C LEU A 24 -7.33 10.34 5.27
N TYR A 25 -7.71 9.65 6.32
CA TYR A 25 -7.93 8.20 6.35
C TYR A 25 -9.41 7.77 6.42
N GLY A 26 -10.35 8.71 6.53
CA GLY A 26 -11.77 8.35 6.75
C GLY A 26 -12.59 8.15 5.48
N GLU A 27 -12.20 8.73 4.33
CA GLU A 27 -13.08 8.80 3.17
C GLU A 27 -12.38 8.67 1.79
N ILE A 28 -11.05 8.50 1.75
CA ILE A 28 -10.30 8.48 0.48
C ILE A 28 -10.73 7.32 -0.45
N GLY A 29 -11.33 6.26 0.09
CA GLY A 29 -11.81 5.11 -0.69
C GLY A 29 -13.34 5.03 -0.85
N ASN A 30 -14.13 5.80 -0.09
CA ASN A 30 -15.59 5.63 0.00
C ASN A 30 -16.42 6.71 -0.71
N GLU A 31 -15.80 7.73 -1.31
CA GLU A 31 -16.57 8.66 -2.14
C GLU A 31 -17.09 7.93 -3.40
N PRO A 32 -18.36 8.10 -3.78
CA PRO A 32 -18.94 7.43 -4.95
C PRO A 32 -18.14 7.65 -6.23
N GLY A 33 -17.39 8.75 -6.33
CA GLY A 33 -16.53 9.07 -7.47
C GLY A 33 -15.15 8.38 -7.45
N SER A 34 -14.58 8.08 -6.28
CA SER A 34 -13.27 7.41 -6.18
C SER A 34 -13.36 5.93 -6.51
N GLN A 35 -14.39 5.24 -6.06
CA GLN A 35 -14.61 3.82 -6.39
C GLN A 35 -14.82 3.61 -7.90
N ALA A 36 -15.56 4.51 -8.57
CA ALA A 36 -15.73 4.44 -10.01
C ALA A 36 -14.40 4.64 -10.76
N ARG A 37 -13.51 5.48 -10.25
CA ARG A 37 -12.18 5.71 -10.83
C ARG A 37 -11.23 4.52 -10.58
N PHE A 38 -11.23 3.94 -9.39
CA PHE A 38 -10.48 2.71 -9.12
C PHE A 38 -10.95 1.56 -10.01
N ALA A 39 -12.27 1.42 -10.21
CA ALA A 39 -12.83 0.43 -11.11
C ALA A 39 -12.41 0.62 -12.59
N SER A 40 -11.82 1.75 -12.97
CA SER A 40 -11.28 1.98 -14.33
C SER A 40 -9.80 1.58 -14.47
N VAL A 41 -9.17 1.09 -13.41
CA VAL A 41 -7.76 0.66 -13.40
C VAL A 41 -7.69 -0.85 -13.63
N TYR A 42 -7.01 -1.27 -14.66
CA TYR A 42 -6.68 -2.67 -14.89
C TYR A 42 -5.32 -3.02 -14.27
N VAL A 43 -5.26 -4.13 -13.56
CA VAL A 43 -4.04 -4.67 -12.96
C VAL A 43 -3.61 -5.90 -13.74
N PRO A 44 -2.55 -5.84 -14.56
CA PRO A 44 -2.01 -7.00 -15.26
C PRO A 44 -1.38 -8.00 -14.28
N THR A 45 -0.89 -9.11 -14.79
CA THR A 45 -0.09 -10.04 -14.00
C THR A 45 1.17 -9.33 -13.49
N ILE A 46 1.46 -9.52 -12.20
CA ILE A 46 2.65 -9.01 -11.55
C ILE A 46 3.61 -10.19 -11.37
N GLU A 47 4.81 -10.04 -11.91
CA GLU A 47 5.85 -11.06 -11.78
C GLU A 47 6.48 -10.96 -10.39
N LEU A 48 7.08 -11.98 -9.92
CA LEU A 48 7.71 -12.28 -8.64
C LEU A 48 6.90 -13.32 -7.82
N GLU A 49 6.88 -14.56 -8.30
CA GLU A 49 6.36 -15.75 -7.60
C GLU A 49 5.15 -15.45 -6.67
N ASP A 50 5.21 -15.91 -5.43
CA ASP A 50 4.12 -15.76 -4.46
C ASP A 50 3.81 -14.30 -4.10
N ALA A 51 4.82 -13.43 -3.98
CA ALA A 51 4.62 -12.03 -3.61
C ALA A 51 3.91 -11.25 -4.72
N GLY A 52 4.21 -11.52 -5.99
CA GLY A 52 3.54 -10.92 -7.13
C GLY A 52 2.08 -11.34 -7.24
N TYR A 53 1.81 -12.62 -7.03
CA TYR A 53 0.45 -13.16 -6.99
C TYR A 53 -0.36 -12.54 -5.85
N GLN A 54 0.20 -12.49 -4.64
CA GLN A 54 -0.44 -11.92 -3.46
C GLN A 54 -0.76 -10.44 -3.66
N LEU A 55 0.23 -9.62 -4.07
CA LEU A 55 0.01 -8.20 -4.32
C LEU A 55 -1.06 -7.95 -5.37
N ARG A 56 -1.06 -8.75 -6.45
CA ARG A 56 -2.09 -8.62 -7.49
C ARG A 56 -3.49 -8.90 -6.95
N ASN A 57 -3.66 -9.94 -6.14
CA ASN A 57 -4.95 -10.27 -5.54
C ASN A 57 -5.42 -9.16 -4.58
N ASP A 58 -4.53 -8.68 -3.71
CA ASP A 58 -4.84 -7.59 -2.78
C ASP A 58 -5.24 -6.30 -3.54
N LEU A 59 -4.55 -5.98 -4.66
CA LEU A 59 -4.92 -4.87 -5.52
C LEU A 59 -6.27 -5.07 -6.21
N LEU A 60 -6.60 -6.28 -6.66
CA LEU A 60 -7.90 -6.57 -7.25
C LEU A 60 -9.02 -6.40 -6.23
N ASP A 61 -8.84 -6.90 -5.01
CA ASP A 61 -9.82 -6.77 -3.93
C ASP A 61 -10.04 -5.30 -3.53
N ILE A 62 -8.97 -4.51 -3.48
CA ILE A 62 -9.03 -3.10 -3.07
C ILE A 62 -9.57 -2.20 -4.20
N LEU A 63 -9.11 -2.38 -5.44
CA LEU A 63 -9.44 -1.49 -6.56
C LEU A 63 -10.66 -1.95 -7.35
N GLN A 64 -10.90 -3.24 -7.43
CA GLN A 64 -11.87 -3.87 -8.31
C GLN A 64 -12.91 -4.71 -7.56
N ALA A 65 -13.33 -4.29 -6.37
CA ALA A 65 -14.30 -5.01 -5.53
C ALA A 65 -15.61 -5.39 -6.26
N LYS A 66 -15.89 -4.78 -7.44
CA LYS A 66 -17.05 -5.09 -8.30
C LYS A 66 -16.70 -5.96 -9.52
N GLY A 67 -15.47 -6.50 -9.58
CA GLY A 67 -14.98 -7.31 -10.70
C GLY A 67 -14.07 -6.54 -11.67
N THR A 68 -13.44 -7.30 -12.58
CA THR A 68 -12.50 -6.74 -13.56
C THR A 68 -13.21 -5.79 -14.52
N PRO A 69 -12.69 -4.57 -14.73
CA PRO A 69 -13.31 -3.60 -15.61
C PRO A 69 -13.26 -4.06 -17.07
N GLN A 70 -14.41 -4.02 -17.76
CA GLN A 70 -14.48 -4.27 -19.21
C GLN A 70 -13.91 -3.09 -20.00
N ASP A 71 -14.11 -1.86 -19.51
CA ASP A 71 -13.67 -0.61 -20.14
C ASP A 71 -12.61 0.10 -19.27
N ALA A 72 -11.50 -0.56 -19.00
CA ALA A 72 -10.41 0.04 -18.24
C ALA A 72 -9.81 1.23 -19.01
N LEU A 73 -9.63 2.35 -18.31
CA LEU A 73 -9.00 3.56 -18.84
C LEU A 73 -7.50 3.59 -18.59
N TYR A 74 -7.03 2.87 -17.57
CA TYR A 74 -5.66 2.87 -17.12
C TYR A 74 -5.15 1.45 -16.93
N ASP A 75 -3.84 1.25 -17.19
CA ASP A 75 -3.09 0.04 -16.82
C ASP A 75 -2.13 0.39 -15.67
N LEU A 76 -2.21 -0.35 -14.57
CA LEU A 76 -1.29 -0.24 -13.45
C LEU A 76 -0.20 -1.29 -13.60
N LYS A 77 0.95 -0.93 -14.16
CA LYS A 77 2.13 -1.79 -14.19
C LYS A 77 2.89 -1.68 -12.88
N VAL A 78 3.29 -2.83 -12.33
CA VAL A 78 4.07 -2.91 -11.09
C VAL A 78 5.22 -3.89 -11.33
N ASP A 79 6.44 -3.42 -11.11
CA ASP A 79 7.65 -4.22 -11.10
C ASP A 79 8.10 -4.43 -9.66
N LEU A 80 8.21 -5.68 -9.23
CA LEU A 80 8.56 -6.04 -7.87
C LEU A 80 10.02 -6.48 -7.74
N ARG A 81 10.60 -6.14 -6.61
CA ARG A 81 11.89 -6.65 -6.14
C ARG A 81 11.79 -6.92 -4.66
N ASP A 82 12.38 -8.02 -4.22
CA ASP A 82 12.44 -8.33 -2.80
C ASP A 82 13.88 -8.43 -2.31
N ARG A 83 14.02 -8.34 -1.00
CA ARG A 83 15.28 -8.53 -0.29
C ARG A 83 15.03 -9.23 1.02
N ASN A 84 15.78 -10.28 1.24
CA ASN A 84 15.80 -11.03 2.50
C ASN A 84 17.15 -10.81 3.19
N GLN A 85 17.16 -10.15 4.35
CA GLN A 85 18.37 -9.77 5.06
C GLN A 85 18.37 -10.34 6.49
N ALA A 86 19.39 -11.15 6.80
CA ALA A 86 19.63 -11.60 8.17
C ALA A 86 19.98 -10.41 9.07
N ILE A 87 19.29 -10.28 10.21
CA ILE A 87 19.47 -9.16 11.15
C ILE A 87 19.81 -9.61 12.57
N ALA A 88 19.57 -10.86 12.90
CA ALA A 88 19.99 -11.42 14.19
C ALA A 88 20.67 -12.76 13.97
N MET A 89 21.78 -12.96 14.67
CA MET A 89 22.59 -14.15 14.61
C MET A 89 22.95 -14.57 16.04
N HIS A 90 22.83 -15.87 16.30
CA HIS A 90 23.35 -16.48 17.51
C HIS A 90 24.71 -17.10 17.21
N ASN A 91 25.71 -16.80 18.04
CA ASN A 91 27.04 -17.35 17.89
C ASN A 91 27.27 -18.32 19.06
N GLU A 92 27.38 -19.59 18.76
CA GLU A 92 27.84 -20.60 19.74
C GLU A 92 29.25 -21.09 19.41
N THR A 93 30.00 -21.40 20.45
CA THR A 93 31.30 -22.04 20.28
C THR A 93 31.23 -23.46 20.85
N VAL A 94 31.13 -24.44 19.95
CA VAL A 94 31.11 -25.84 20.30
C VAL A 94 32.46 -26.46 19.90
N ASN A 95 33.23 -26.96 20.88
CA ASN A 95 34.52 -27.62 20.64
C ASN A 95 35.51 -26.82 19.74
N THR A 96 35.67 -25.50 20.00
CA THR A 96 36.52 -24.57 19.22
C THR A 96 36.01 -24.22 17.82
N ILE A 97 34.87 -24.71 17.40
CA ILE A 97 34.21 -24.32 16.15
C ILE A 97 33.18 -23.22 16.45
N LYS A 98 33.29 -22.10 15.76
CA LYS A 98 32.27 -21.03 15.81
C LYS A 98 31.12 -21.40 14.90
N GLU A 99 29.97 -21.67 15.49
CA GLU A 99 28.74 -21.87 14.76
C GLU A 99 27.92 -20.57 14.78
N VAL A 100 27.48 -20.12 13.58
CA VAL A 100 26.69 -18.91 13.42
C VAL A 100 25.32 -19.34 12.95
N GLU A 101 24.32 -19.16 13.80
CA GLU A 101 22.92 -19.43 13.48
C GLU A 101 22.18 -18.13 13.24
N ILE A 102 21.50 -18.01 12.09
CA ILE A 102 20.64 -16.87 11.82
C ILE A 102 19.29 -17.12 12.47
N THR A 103 18.86 -16.20 13.33
CA THR A 103 17.63 -16.32 14.12
C THR A 103 16.52 -15.41 13.65
N ARG A 104 16.82 -14.40 12.79
CA ARG A 104 15.81 -13.46 12.29
C ARG A 104 16.19 -12.86 10.95
N TYR A 105 15.19 -12.71 10.08
CA TYR A 105 15.29 -12.01 8.82
C TYR A 105 14.37 -10.79 8.76
N ASN A 106 14.82 -9.75 8.06
CA ASN A 106 13.98 -8.72 7.49
C ASN A 106 13.68 -9.08 6.03
N TYR A 107 12.41 -9.17 5.71
CA TYR A 107 11.91 -9.24 4.35
C TYR A 107 11.43 -7.85 3.91
N THR A 108 12.01 -7.32 2.84
CA THR A 108 11.63 -6.03 2.25
C THR A 108 11.10 -6.27 0.85
N LEU A 109 9.88 -5.82 0.57
CA LEU A 109 9.29 -5.81 -0.76
C LEU A 109 9.30 -4.38 -1.30
N ILE A 110 9.75 -4.20 -2.54
CA ILE A 110 9.86 -2.91 -3.22
C ILE A 110 9.07 -3.01 -4.52
N ALA A 111 8.17 -2.05 -4.74
CA ALA A 111 7.30 -1.97 -5.91
C ALA A 111 7.55 -0.67 -6.67
N ASP A 112 8.09 -0.77 -7.87
CA ASP A 112 8.14 0.33 -8.83
C ASP A 112 6.84 0.30 -9.65
N TYR A 113 6.03 1.36 -9.59
CA TYR A 113 4.75 1.37 -10.27
C TYR A 113 4.64 2.47 -11.33
N GLN A 114 3.84 2.21 -12.36
CA GLN A 114 3.49 3.15 -13.40
C GLN A 114 2.01 3.01 -13.75
N LEU A 115 1.29 4.12 -13.74
CA LEU A 115 -0.08 4.19 -14.26
C LEU A 115 -0.04 4.72 -15.69
N ILE A 116 -0.57 3.96 -16.63
CA ILE A 116 -0.52 4.24 -18.07
C ILE A 116 -1.93 4.49 -18.55
N ASP A 117 -2.18 5.63 -19.18
CA ASP A 117 -3.43 5.92 -19.88
C ASP A 117 -3.51 5.08 -21.17
N ARG A 118 -4.54 4.25 -21.28
CA ARG A 118 -4.72 3.32 -22.42
C ARG A 118 -4.94 3.99 -23.76
N LYS A 119 -5.55 5.18 -23.77
CA LYS A 119 -5.81 5.92 -25.01
C LYS A 119 -4.56 6.58 -25.55
N THR A 120 -3.76 7.17 -24.67
CA THR A 120 -2.59 7.96 -25.09
C THR A 120 -1.29 7.17 -24.98
N GLN A 121 -1.30 6.00 -24.32
CA GLN A 121 -0.13 5.16 -24.03
C GLN A 121 0.97 5.92 -23.26
N LYS A 122 0.58 6.97 -22.53
CA LYS A 122 1.50 7.76 -21.71
C LYS A 122 1.42 7.38 -20.24
N VAL A 123 2.56 7.39 -19.57
CA VAL A 123 2.64 7.29 -18.13
C VAL A 123 2.07 8.57 -17.53
N VAL A 124 0.98 8.47 -16.77
CA VAL A 124 0.32 9.60 -16.12
C VAL A 124 0.77 9.82 -14.69
N THR A 125 1.18 8.76 -14.00
CA THR A 125 1.89 8.84 -12.71
C THR A 125 2.77 7.62 -12.54
N LYS A 126 3.83 7.77 -11.77
CA LYS A 126 4.77 6.70 -11.40
C LYS A 126 5.39 6.97 -10.05
N GLY A 127 5.90 5.94 -9.41
CA GLY A 127 6.60 6.06 -8.14
C GLY A 127 7.15 4.72 -7.69
N MET A 128 7.64 4.71 -6.46
CA MET A 128 8.16 3.53 -5.79
C MET A 128 7.58 3.49 -4.38
N GLU A 129 7.10 2.33 -3.98
CA GLU A 129 6.65 2.05 -2.62
C GLU A 129 7.45 0.86 -2.07
N SER A 130 7.58 0.81 -0.75
CA SER A 130 8.27 -0.31 -0.11
C SER A 130 7.65 -0.62 1.23
N SER A 131 7.66 -1.91 1.58
CA SER A 131 7.25 -2.38 2.89
C SER A 131 8.26 -3.37 3.44
N LEU A 132 8.39 -3.42 4.77
CA LEU A 132 9.30 -4.28 5.49
C LEU A 132 8.52 -5.05 6.55
N SER A 133 8.73 -6.37 6.60
CA SER A 133 8.26 -7.24 7.66
C SER A 133 9.43 -8.11 8.13
N ALA A 134 9.42 -8.53 9.39
CA ALA A 134 10.44 -9.43 9.91
C ALA A 134 9.82 -10.78 10.28
N TYR A 135 10.63 -11.84 10.16
CA TYR A 135 10.25 -13.17 10.63
C TYR A 135 11.41 -13.86 11.34
N ASP A 136 11.06 -14.70 12.32
CA ASP A 136 12.03 -15.46 13.09
C ASP A 136 12.28 -16.82 12.44
N VAL A 137 13.55 -17.27 12.52
CA VAL A 137 13.95 -18.62 12.17
C VAL A 137 13.87 -19.47 13.43
N VAL A 138 13.11 -20.54 13.36
CA VAL A 138 12.94 -21.47 14.47
C VAL A 138 13.43 -22.87 14.07
N PRO A 139 13.70 -23.78 15.01
CA PRO A 139 14.19 -25.14 14.68
C PRO A 139 13.28 -25.96 13.77
N SER A 140 12.01 -25.58 13.63
CA SER A 140 11.07 -26.22 12.71
C SER A 140 11.12 -25.53 11.33
N PRO A 141 11.62 -26.21 10.27
CA PRO A 141 11.68 -25.63 8.92
C PRO A 141 10.31 -25.22 8.38
N TYR A 142 9.26 -26.00 8.70
CA TYR A 142 7.90 -25.67 8.28
C TYR A 142 7.38 -24.38 8.96
N ALA A 143 7.65 -24.21 10.26
CA ALA A 143 7.23 -22.99 10.96
C ALA A 143 7.96 -21.75 10.42
N THR A 144 9.25 -21.88 10.10
CA THR A 144 10.01 -20.80 9.46
C THR A 144 9.45 -20.44 8.07
N LEU A 145 9.09 -21.45 7.26
CA LEU A 145 8.48 -21.22 5.95
C LEU A 145 7.14 -20.48 6.07
N VAL A 146 6.28 -20.88 7.00
CA VAL A 146 5.00 -20.21 7.26
C VAL A 146 5.22 -18.76 7.70
N ALA A 147 6.18 -18.51 8.59
CA ALA A 147 6.51 -17.16 9.04
C ALA A 147 7.06 -16.28 7.91
N GLN A 148 7.84 -16.84 6.99
CA GLN A 148 8.31 -16.15 5.77
C GLN A 148 7.15 -15.78 4.86
N HIS A 149 6.24 -16.71 4.56
CA HIS A 149 5.06 -16.44 3.72
C HIS A 149 4.13 -15.38 4.36
N ASP A 150 3.97 -15.41 5.68
CA ASP A 150 3.21 -14.37 6.40
C ASP A 150 3.87 -12.99 6.26
N ALA A 151 5.19 -12.91 6.36
CA ALA A 151 5.93 -11.66 6.13
C ALA A 151 5.78 -11.15 4.69
N GLN A 152 5.80 -12.05 3.70
CA GLN A 152 5.55 -11.72 2.29
C GLN A 152 4.13 -11.19 2.08
N ALA A 153 3.13 -11.88 2.61
CA ALA A 153 1.72 -11.47 2.50
C ALA A 153 1.47 -10.10 3.16
N LYS A 154 2.03 -9.86 4.35
CA LYS A 154 1.91 -8.56 5.02
C LYS A 154 2.52 -7.43 4.21
N THR A 155 3.71 -7.62 3.64
CA THR A 155 4.36 -6.57 2.84
C THR A 155 3.61 -6.31 1.53
N ALA A 156 3.04 -7.34 0.91
CA ALA A 156 2.22 -7.21 -0.28
C ALA A 156 0.95 -6.39 0.01
N LEU A 157 0.23 -6.71 1.08
CA LEU A 157 -0.95 -5.98 1.51
C LEU A 157 -0.65 -4.51 1.83
N ASP A 158 0.45 -4.24 2.56
CA ASP A 158 0.87 -2.87 2.85
C ASP A 158 1.15 -2.07 1.58
N ILE A 159 1.85 -2.66 0.60
CA ILE A 159 2.10 -2.02 -0.69
C ILE A 159 0.79 -1.78 -1.45
N ALA A 160 -0.16 -2.73 -1.43
CA ALA A 160 -1.45 -2.55 -2.07
C ALA A 160 -2.19 -1.33 -1.51
N HIS A 161 -2.20 -1.14 -0.19
CA HIS A 161 -2.78 0.04 0.45
C HIS A 161 -2.02 1.34 0.11
N GLN A 162 -0.69 1.30 0.05
CA GLN A 162 0.11 2.46 -0.35
C GLN A 162 -0.21 2.85 -1.79
N LEU A 163 -0.28 1.89 -2.71
CA LEU A 163 -0.65 2.12 -4.11
C LEU A 163 -2.09 2.67 -4.23
N GLN A 164 -3.05 2.13 -3.47
CA GLN A 164 -4.41 2.69 -3.41
C GLN A 164 -4.38 4.17 -3.01
N LEU A 165 -3.63 4.53 -1.98
CA LEU A 165 -3.50 5.92 -1.53
C LEU A 165 -2.89 6.82 -2.62
N ARG A 166 -1.82 6.35 -3.30
CA ARG A 166 -1.19 7.10 -4.39
C ARG A 166 -2.14 7.34 -5.56
N LEU A 167 -2.88 6.31 -5.94
CA LEU A 167 -3.91 6.43 -6.99
C LEU A 167 -5.04 7.37 -6.57
N ALA A 168 -5.48 7.31 -5.30
CA ALA A 168 -6.49 8.23 -4.77
C ALA A 168 -6.05 9.69 -4.87
N ILE A 169 -4.80 9.99 -4.46
CA ILE A 169 -4.22 11.32 -4.56
C ILE A 169 -4.14 11.77 -6.03
N PHE A 170 -3.67 10.91 -6.93
CA PHE A 170 -3.61 11.20 -8.36
C PHE A 170 -5.00 11.54 -8.92
N PHE A 171 -6.00 10.72 -8.62
CA PHE A 171 -7.36 10.94 -9.11
C PHE A 171 -8.03 12.16 -8.48
N ALA A 172 -7.71 12.52 -7.24
CA ALA A 172 -8.20 13.74 -6.61
C ALA A 172 -7.64 15.02 -7.26
N GLN A 173 -6.41 14.97 -7.76
CA GLN A 173 -5.74 16.09 -8.41
C GLN A 173 -6.05 16.19 -9.92
N SER A 174 -6.51 15.09 -10.51
CA SER A 174 -6.87 15.07 -11.95
C SER A 174 -8.34 15.41 -12.11
N PRO A 175 -8.70 16.54 -12.79
CA PRO A 175 -10.10 16.86 -13.04
C PRO A 175 -10.76 15.71 -13.82
N ALA A 176 -12.01 15.41 -13.46
CA ALA A 176 -12.81 14.42 -14.19
C ALA A 176 -12.98 14.91 -15.63
N LYS A 177 -12.45 14.15 -16.58
CA LYS A 177 -12.71 14.33 -18.01
C LYS A 177 -14.02 13.67 -18.39
#